data_263525f2e45e41a1fcf203c8600d094c
#
_entry.id   263525f2e45e41a1fcf203c8600d094c
#
_cell.length_a   1.000
_cell.length_b   1.000
_cell.length_c   1.000
_cell.angle_alpha   90.00
_cell.angle_beta   90.00
_cell.angle_gamma   90.00
#
_symmetry.space_group_name_H-M   'P 1'
#
loop_
_entity.id
_entity.type
_entity.pdbx_description
1 polymer ?
#
loop_
_entity_poly.entity_id
_entity_poly.type
_entity_poly.pdbx_seq_one_letter_code
_entity_poly.pdbx_strand_id
1 'polypeptide(L)'
;MNDDRQAARDVGILIGDLPVGPNNAITDVPGVRVGHSTLIEGDGPLVIGKGPVRTGVTAILPPGDNWWKDPVEGGNFVINGAGTTAGLSFIDEYHRIETPILLTNTLSVGTAFEGIVRYMVEHCFEERSSIPWFNPVVGETSDAGLNDIGGLHVRPEHCVEAIRTATPGPVEQGSIGGGTAMSALGWKGGIGTSSRVVQIATETATVGVLVQANFGGTLTVSGVRMGDLQPEPHEEKLGASIMIIYATDLPLPGSDLDRVAKRATFGLARTGSRGGHGSGAYVIGFSTTFRNGENPTIRQAMQEDESLIDVPFQAIAEATEEAILNALFKATRLVGYNGNVREALPINRVLDRLKQAGVLK
;
A
#
# COMPACT_ATOMS: atom_id res chain seq x y z
N MET A 1 -16.86 17.20 6.16
CA MET A 1 -17.93 16.56 5.37
C MET A 1 -17.29 15.33 4.79
N ASN A 2 -17.58 14.15 5.36
CA ASN A 2 -17.24 12.88 4.71
C ASN A 2 -18.07 12.83 3.43
N ASP A 3 -17.44 13.12 2.33
CA ASP A 3 -17.98 12.81 1.01
C ASP A 3 -17.98 11.27 0.96
N ASP A 4 -19.14 10.67 0.79
CA ASP A 4 -19.35 9.21 0.77
C ASP A 4 -18.82 8.64 -0.56
N ARG A 5 -17.50 8.80 -0.77
CA ARG A 5 -16.84 8.38 -2.00
C ARG A 5 -16.82 6.85 -2.08
N GLN A 6 -17.26 6.36 -3.20
CA GLN A 6 -17.38 4.93 -3.49
C GLN A 6 -16.07 4.38 -4.06
N ALA A 7 -15.77 3.10 -3.80
CA ALA A 7 -14.68 2.40 -4.45
C ALA A 7 -15.01 2.12 -5.94
N ALA A 8 -14.01 1.78 -6.72
CA ALA A 8 -14.18 1.52 -8.16
C ALA A 8 -15.25 0.44 -8.41
N ARG A 9 -15.25 -0.63 -7.65
CA ARG A 9 -16.20 -1.75 -7.76
C ARG A 9 -17.62 -1.34 -7.38
N ASP A 10 -17.80 -0.44 -6.41
CA ASP A 10 -19.14 0.03 -5.97
C ASP A 10 -19.87 0.80 -7.06
N VAL A 11 -19.12 1.38 -7.99
CA VAL A 11 -19.66 2.11 -9.16
C VAL A 11 -19.67 1.27 -10.45
N GLY A 12 -19.46 -0.04 -10.33
CA GLY A 12 -19.56 -0.99 -11.43
C GLY A 12 -18.27 -1.22 -12.23
N ILE A 13 -17.13 -0.67 -11.81
CA ILE A 13 -15.84 -0.91 -12.46
C ILE A 13 -15.23 -2.18 -11.87
N LEU A 14 -15.30 -3.27 -12.62
CA LEU A 14 -14.76 -4.56 -12.22
C LEU A 14 -13.37 -4.74 -12.85
N ILE A 15 -12.38 -5.03 -12.03
CA ILE A 15 -10.99 -5.25 -12.46
C ILE A 15 -10.67 -6.74 -12.33
N GLY A 16 -10.29 -7.33 -13.47
CA GLY A 16 -9.91 -8.74 -13.54
C GLY A 16 -11.10 -9.69 -13.44
N ASP A 17 -10.79 -10.98 -13.39
CA ASP A 17 -11.75 -12.08 -13.45
C ASP A 17 -11.89 -12.81 -12.10
N LEU A 18 -10.91 -12.64 -11.19
CA LEU A 18 -10.91 -13.33 -9.91
C LEU A 18 -11.89 -12.70 -8.91
N PRO A 19 -12.59 -13.52 -8.11
CA PRO A 19 -13.47 -13.02 -7.06
C PRO A 19 -12.69 -12.27 -5.98
N VAL A 20 -13.32 -11.30 -5.35
CA VAL A 20 -12.76 -10.54 -4.22
C VAL A 20 -13.15 -11.18 -2.89
N GLY A 21 -12.37 -10.92 -1.85
CA GLY A 21 -12.75 -11.26 -0.48
C GLY A 21 -13.85 -10.35 0.08
N PRO A 22 -14.35 -10.64 1.29
CA PRO A 22 -15.52 -9.97 1.85
C PRO A 22 -15.36 -8.45 2.06
N ASN A 23 -14.15 -7.97 2.31
CA ASN A 23 -13.87 -6.53 2.48
C ASN A 23 -13.21 -5.91 1.25
N ASN A 24 -12.83 -6.74 0.26
CA ASN A 24 -11.98 -6.35 -0.87
C ASN A 24 -10.75 -5.56 -0.39
N ALA A 25 -10.04 -6.09 0.58
CA ALA A 25 -8.95 -5.43 1.28
C ALA A 25 -7.82 -6.41 1.65
N ILE A 26 -6.62 -5.89 1.92
CA ILE A 26 -5.48 -6.69 2.39
C ILE A 26 -5.83 -7.50 3.67
N THR A 27 -6.73 -6.99 4.46
CA THR A 27 -7.24 -7.60 5.70
C THR A 27 -8.15 -8.80 5.47
N ASP A 28 -8.48 -9.15 4.23
CA ASP A 28 -9.15 -10.42 3.89
C ASP A 28 -8.18 -11.61 4.03
N VAL A 29 -6.87 -11.34 4.06
CA VAL A 29 -5.89 -12.36 4.45
C VAL A 29 -5.93 -12.54 5.97
N PRO A 30 -6.18 -13.76 6.46
CA PRO A 30 -6.40 -14.02 7.87
C PRO A 30 -5.28 -13.48 8.77
N GLY A 31 -5.66 -12.77 9.84
CA GLY A 31 -4.76 -12.21 10.84
C GLY A 31 -4.08 -10.90 10.46
N VAL A 32 -4.20 -10.43 9.21
CA VAL A 32 -3.67 -9.14 8.78
C VAL A 32 -4.53 -8.00 9.34
N ARG A 33 -3.87 -6.95 9.85
CA ARG A 33 -4.51 -5.76 10.42
C ARG A 33 -3.92 -4.50 9.82
N VAL A 34 -4.72 -3.45 9.71
CA VAL A 34 -4.29 -2.13 9.21
C VAL A 34 -4.74 -1.04 10.16
N GLY A 35 -3.86 -0.07 10.42
CA GLY A 35 -4.15 1.10 11.24
C GLY A 35 -3.51 2.37 10.68
N HIS A 36 -4.05 3.52 11.09
CA HIS A 36 -3.63 4.81 10.58
C HIS A 36 -3.47 5.83 11.70
N SER A 37 -2.51 6.74 11.54
CA SER A 37 -2.43 8.00 12.27
C SER A 37 -2.32 9.12 11.25
N THR A 38 -3.28 10.06 11.25
CA THR A 38 -3.42 11.14 10.26
C THR A 38 -3.19 12.48 10.89
N LEU A 39 -2.31 13.30 10.28
CA LEU A 39 -1.97 14.64 10.77
C LEU A 39 -2.38 15.69 9.74
N ILE A 40 -3.39 16.50 10.10
CA ILE A 40 -3.87 17.63 9.29
C ILE A 40 -3.98 18.84 10.23
N GLU A 41 -3.04 19.81 10.10
CA GLU A 41 -2.96 20.97 10.97
C GLU A 41 -2.58 22.23 10.18
N GLY A 42 -3.12 23.38 10.59
CA GLY A 42 -2.80 24.68 10.05
C GLY A 42 -3.16 24.87 8.57
N ASP A 43 -3.08 26.11 8.12
CA ASP A 43 -3.31 26.55 6.74
C ASP A 43 -2.40 27.75 6.40
N GLY A 44 -2.37 28.13 5.12
CA GLY A 44 -1.65 29.34 4.66
C GLY A 44 -0.26 29.06 4.07
N PRO A 45 0.70 29.98 4.22
CA PRO A 45 2.02 29.85 3.62
C PRO A 45 2.87 28.75 4.31
N LEU A 46 3.79 28.15 3.53
CA LEU A 46 4.75 27.22 4.10
C LEU A 46 5.70 27.92 5.05
N VAL A 47 5.74 27.46 6.29
CA VAL A 47 6.74 27.84 7.29
C VAL A 47 7.33 26.56 7.86
N ILE A 48 8.58 26.24 7.50
CA ILE A 48 9.25 25.00 7.92
C ILE A 48 9.22 24.86 9.45
N GLY A 49 8.74 23.71 9.92
CA GLY A 49 8.56 23.39 11.33
C GLY A 49 7.26 23.90 11.95
N LYS A 50 6.43 24.64 11.19
CA LYS A 50 5.13 25.14 11.64
C LYS A 50 3.95 24.69 10.77
N GLY A 51 4.24 24.19 9.57
CA GLY A 51 3.22 23.69 8.65
C GLY A 51 2.89 24.62 7.48
N PRO A 52 1.76 24.41 6.80
CA PRO A 52 0.67 23.44 7.09
C PRO A 52 1.12 21.99 7.08
N VAL A 53 0.58 21.20 8.00
CA VAL A 53 0.88 19.76 8.15
C VAL A 53 -0.19 18.93 7.42
N ARG A 54 0.25 18.08 6.51
CA ARG A 54 -0.60 17.16 5.72
C ARG A 54 0.16 15.86 5.54
N THR A 55 0.19 15.00 6.56
CA THR A 55 1.00 13.78 6.58
C THR A 55 0.37 12.70 7.45
N GLY A 56 1.07 11.60 7.67
CA GLY A 56 0.64 10.54 8.57
C GLY A 56 1.44 9.26 8.44
N VAL A 57 0.93 8.22 9.09
CA VAL A 57 1.51 6.88 9.13
C VAL A 57 0.40 5.85 8.88
N THR A 58 0.69 4.86 8.06
CA THR A 58 -0.15 3.65 7.90
C THR A 58 0.66 2.45 8.37
N ALA A 59 0.07 1.64 9.23
CA ALA A 59 0.65 0.40 9.73
C ALA A 59 -0.05 -0.81 9.11
N ILE A 60 0.72 -1.76 8.62
CA ILE A 60 0.27 -3.08 8.18
C ILE A 60 0.93 -4.11 9.09
N LEU A 61 0.12 -4.89 9.78
CA LEU A 61 0.57 -5.86 10.77
C LEU A 61 0.36 -7.27 10.25
N PRO A 62 1.42 -8.08 10.15
CA PRO A 62 1.27 -9.51 9.96
C PRO A 62 0.50 -10.16 11.13
N PRO A 63 0.03 -11.40 11.01
CA PRO A 63 -0.65 -12.10 12.08
C PRO A 63 0.16 -12.16 13.39
N GLY A 64 -0.53 -12.22 14.52
CA GLY A 64 0.08 -12.28 15.86
C GLY A 64 0.40 -10.90 16.44
N ASP A 65 1.07 -10.91 17.60
CA ASP A 65 1.42 -9.71 18.37
C ASP A 65 2.90 -9.64 18.74
N ASN A 66 3.65 -10.73 18.51
CA ASN A 66 5.08 -10.78 18.72
C ASN A 66 5.79 -11.33 17.48
N TRP A 67 5.96 -10.46 16.51
CA TRP A 67 6.52 -10.81 15.19
C TRP A 67 8.00 -11.23 15.23
N TRP A 68 8.73 -10.90 16.29
CA TRP A 68 10.10 -11.41 16.47
C TRP A 68 10.12 -12.91 16.82
N LYS A 69 9.16 -13.37 17.65
CA LYS A 69 9.01 -14.81 17.96
C LYS A 69 8.38 -15.57 16.79
N ASP A 70 7.35 -14.98 16.19
CA ASP A 70 6.54 -15.61 15.15
C ASP A 70 6.60 -14.77 13.86
N PRO A 71 7.78 -14.70 13.20
CA PRO A 71 7.94 -13.93 11.97
C PRO A 71 7.21 -14.61 10.81
N VAL A 72 6.80 -13.80 9.84
CA VAL A 72 6.24 -14.30 8.59
C VAL A 72 7.30 -14.46 7.50
N GLU A 73 7.04 -15.32 6.52
CA GLU A 73 7.87 -15.41 5.32
C GLU A 73 7.68 -14.16 4.48
N GLY A 74 8.78 -13.55 4.02
CA GLY A 74 8.79 -12.30 3.29
C GLY A 74 9.45 -12.39 1.94
N GLY A 75 9.06 -11.50 1.03
CA GLY A 75 9.70 -11.27 -0.26
C GLY A 75 9.51 -9.83 -0.70
N ASN A 76 10.29 -9.38 -1.67
CA ASN A 76 10.18 -8.04 -2.19
C ASN A 76 10.59 -7.91 -3.66
N PHE A 77 10.27 -6.78 -4.27
CA PHE A 77 10.75 -6.43 -5.60
C PHE A 77 10.89 -4.92 -5.74
N VAL A 78 12.07 -4.48 -6.15
CA VAL A 78 12.34 -3.06 -6.44
C VAL A 78 12.03 -2.81 -7.91
N ILE A 79 10.93 -2.11 -8.20
CA ILE A 79 10.56 -1.70 -9.56
C ILE A 79 11.46 -0.56 -10.02
N ASN A 80 11.63 0.46 -9.17
CA ASN A 80 12.57 1.57 -9.36
C ASN A 80 13.02 2.11 -8.01
N GLY A 81 14.32 2.22 -7.81
CA GLY A 81 14.96 2.43 -6.52
C GLY A 81 15.25 3.90 -6.17
N ALA A 82 14.55 4.89 -6.73
CA ALA A 82 14.78 6.31 -6.44
C ALA A 82 14.06 6.79 -5.15
N GLY A 83 13.94 5.95 -4.15
CA GLY A 83 13.32 6.24 -2.86
C GLY A 83 14.09 5.60 -1.71
N THR A 84 13.61 5.83 -0.48
CA THR A 84 14.20 5.29 0.75
C THR A 84 13.25 4.27 1.38
N THR A 85 13.61 2.98 1.34
CA THR A 85 12.84 1.91 2.01
C THR A 85 13.77 1.14 2.94
N ALA A 86 13.43 1.07 4.22
CA ALA A 86 14.19 0.32 5.22
C ALA A 86 13.74 -1.15 5.27
N GLY A 87 14.66 -2.06 5.57
CA GLY A 87 14.39 -3.48 5.82
C GLY A 87 14.51 -4.40 4.61
N LEU A 88 14.63 -3.88 3.37
CA LEU A 88 14.65 -4.72 2.15
C LEU A 88 15.84 -5.69 2.13
N SER A 89 17.04 -5.23 2.47
CA SER A 89 18.24 -6.10 2.49
C SER A 89 18.12 -7.27 3.46
N PHE A 90 17.38 -7.08 4.56
CA PHE A 90 17.10 -8.17 5.49
C PHE A 90 16.07 -9.15 4.91
N ILE A 91 15.06 -8.64 4.21
CA ILE A 91 14.07 -9.48 3.52
C ILE A 91 14.77 -10.27 2.40
N ASP A 92 15.66 -9.65 1.62
CA ASP A 92 16.43 -10.33 0.57
C ASP A 92 17.29 -11.48 1.11
N GLU A 93 17.95 -11.29 2.27
CA GLU A 93 18.88 -12.25 2.85
C GLU A 93 18.17 -13.39 3.58
N TYR A 94 17.09 -13.06 4.33
CA TYR A 94 16.45 -14.01 5.26
C TYR A 94 15.05 -14.43 4.86
N HIS A 95 14.47 -13.81 3.84
CA HIS A 95 13.05 -13.97 3.49
C HIS A 95 12.12 -13.90 4.71
N ARG A 96 12.35 -12.89 5.57
CA ARG A 96 11.69 -12.79 6.86
C ARG A 96 11.24 -11.37 7.15
N ILE A 97 10.00 -11.25 7.63
CA ILE A 97 9.46 -10.01 8.20
C ILE A 97 9.12 -10.30 9.66
N GLU A 98 9.73 -9.54 10.56
CA GLU A 98 9.70 -9.76 12.02
C GLU A 98 9.24 -8.54 12.80
N THR A 99 8.61 -7.58 12.08
CA THR A 99 8.08 -6.33 12.65
C THR A 99 6.79 -5.94 11.94
N PRO A 100 6.00 -4.99 12.47
CA PRO A 100 5.06 -4.23 11.67
C PRO A 100 5.74 -3.61 10.44
N ILE A 101 4.95 -3.40 9.36
CA ILE A 101 5.37 -2.62 8.20
C ILE A 101 4.74 -1.24 8.32
N LEU A 102 5.53 -0.17 8.31
CA LEU A 102 5.02 1.20 8.34
C LEU A 102 5.22 1.91 7.00
N LEU A 103 4.22 2.68 6.59
CA LEU A 103 4.27 3.57 5.43
C LEU A 103 4.10 5.02 5.89
N THR A 104 4.96 5.92 5.41
CA THR A 104 4.94 7.33 5.79
C THR A 104 5.50 8.22 4.67
N ASN A 105 5.94 9.44 4.98
CA ASN A 105 6.61 10.30 4.01
C ASN A 105 8.14 10.09 3.97
N THR A 106 8.77 10.53 2.88
CA THR A 106 10.20 10.33 2.57
C THR A 106 11.14 10.74 3.70
N LEU A 107 10.93 11.89 4.34
CA LEU A 107 11.84 12.38 5.37
C LEU A 107 11.54 11.81 6.77
N SER A 108 10.43 11.07 6.94
CA SER A 108 10.02 10.48 8.20
C SER A 108 10.37 8.99 8.35
N VAL A 109 11.08 8.39 7.38
CA VAL A 109 11.49 6.97 7.44
C VAL A 109 12.26 6.65 8.71
N GLY A 110 13.23 7.49 9.08
CA GLY A 110 14.01 7.32 10.32
C GLY A 110 13.14 7.37 11.57
N THR A 111 12.17 8.27 11.62
CA THR A 111 11.21 8.37 12.74
C THR A 111 10.28 7.15 12.81
N ALA A 112 9.82 6.66 11.66
CA ALA A 112 8.99 5.47 11.62
C ALA A 112 9.76 4.21 12.01
N PHE A 113 11.04 4.13 11.63
CA PHE A 113 11.95 3.08 12.10
C PHE A 113 12.08 3.11 13.64
N GLU A 114 12.34 4.30 14.21
CA GLU A 114 12.38 4.48 15.67
C GLU A 114 11.05 4.10 16.34
N GLY A 115 9.91 4.48 15.74
CA GLY A 115 8.57 4.14 16.23
C GLY A 115 8.34 2.63 16.35
N ILE A 116 8.75 1.86 15.32
CA ILE A 116 8.71 0.39 15.37
C ILE A 116 9.61 -0.13 16.51
N VAL A 117 10.84 0.36 16.60
CA VAL A 117 11.78 -0.08 17.65
C VAL A 117 11.19 0.16 19.03
N ARG A 118 10.63 1.34 19.29
CA ARG A 118 10.00 1.67 20.59
C ARG A 118 8.85 0.72 20.89
N TYR A 119 7.97 0.48 19.93
CA TYR A 119 6.84 -0.44 20.10
C TYR A 119 7.32 -1.87 20.40
N MET A 120 8.25 -2.40 19.60
CA MET A 120 8.77 -3.75 19.76
C MET A 120 9.45 -3.95 21.11
N VAL A 121 10.29 -2.99 21.55
CA VAL A 121 10.97 -3.04 22.85
C VAL A 121 9.96 -3.00 24.01
N GLU A 122 8.87 -2.26 23.87
CA GLU A 122 7.84 -2.17 24.91
C GLU A 122 6.94 -3.41 25.00
N HIS A 123 6.63 -4.06 23.85
CA HIS A 123 5.54 -5.04 23.77
C HIS A 123 5.99 -6.46 23.42
N CYS A 124 7.15 -6.62 22.75
CA CYS A 124 7.57 -7.92 22.24
C CYS A 124 8.66 -8.59 23.10
N PHE A 125 9.29 -7.87 24.02
CA PHE A 125 10.38 -8.40 24.85
C PHE A 125 10.05 -8.28 26.34
N GLU A 126 9.99 -9.43 27.02
CA GLU A 126 9.71 -9.51 28.46
C GLU A 126 10.91 -9.01 29.28
N GLU A 127 12.14 -9.39 28.89
CA GLU A 127 13.37 -8.95 29.52
C GLU A 127 14.03 -7.83 28.72
N ARG A 128 13.97 -6.62 29.23
CA ARG A 128 14.60 -5.43 28.60
C ARG A 128 16.11 -5.35 28.81
N SER A 129 16.69 -6.26 29.59
CA SER A 129 18.13 -6.32 29.84
C SER A 129 18.94 -6.88 28.67
N SER A 130 18.29 -7.59 27.74
CA SER A 130 18.91 -8.16 26.55
C SER A 130 17.95 -8.10 25.37
N ILE A 131 17.95 -6.98 24.65
CA ILE A 131 17.15 -6.83 23.44
C ILE A 131 17.92 -7.44 22.26
N PRO A 132 17.35 -8.44 21.54
CA PRO A 132 17.96 -8.95 20.34
C PRO A 132 17.90 -7.92 19.22
N TRP A 133 18.75 -8.07 18.20
CA TRP A 133 18.63 -7.26 16.98
C TRP A 133 17.41 -7.70 16.16
N PHE A 134 16.76 -6.77 15.52
CA PHE A 134 15.67 -6.96 14.58
C PHE A 134 15.65 -5.84 13.56
N ASN A 135 14.99 -6.08 12.41
CA ASN A 135 15.00 -5.13 11.29
C ASN A 135 13.61 -4.60 10.99
N PRO A 136 13.31 -3.35 11.39
CA PRO A 136 12.10 -2.67 11.00
C PRO A 136 11.92 -2.52 9.49
N VAL A 137 10.69 -2.65 9.03
CA VAL A 137 10.30 -2.45 7.63
C VAL A 137 9.53 -1.15 7.50
N VAL A 138 10.08 -0.19 6.75
CA VAL A 138 9.46 1.12 6.53
C VAL A 138 9.53 1.50 5.06
N GLY A 139 8.36 1.79 4.45
CA GLY A 139 8.25 2.34 3.12
C GLY A 139 7.82 3.82 3.13
N GLU A 140 8.04 4.50 2.00
CA GLU A 140 7.72 5.92 1.91
C GLU A 140 7.25 6.35 0.51
N THR A 141 6.52 7.47 0.49
CA THR A 141 6.28 8.27 -0.69
C THR A 141 6.27 9.75 -0.32
N SER A 142 6.69 10.65 -1.22
CA SER A 142 6.85 12.08 -0.90
C SER A 142 5.52 12.82 -0.83
N ASP A 143 5.24 13.47 0.30
CA ASP A 143 4.09 14.35 0.51
C ASP A 143 4.43 15.86 0.33
N ALA A 144 5.64 16.17 -0.13
CA ALA A 144 6.18 17.53 -0.24
C ALA A 144 5.35 18.50 -1.07
N GLY A 145 4.42 18.01 -1.90
CA GLY A 145 3.54 18.88 -2.70
C GLY A 145 2.46 19.60 -1.90
N LEU A 146 2.09 19.10 -0.74
CA LEU A 146 1.02 19.61 0.11
C LEU A 146 1.44 19.82 1.58
N ASN A 147 2.50 19.15 2.02
CA ASN A 147 2.95 19.06 3.40
C ASN A 147 4.25 19.86 3.63
N ASP A 148 4.38 20.46 4.81
CA ASP A 148 5.68 20.89 5.34
C ASP A 148 6.54 19.66 5.68
N ILE A 149 7.06 18.99 4.65
CA ILE A 149 7.86 17.77 4.81
C ILE A 149 9.16 18.01 5.59
N GLY A 150 9.74 19.23 5.46
CA GLY A 150 10.97 19.64 6.15
C GLY A 150 10.76 19.89 7.64
N GLY A 151 9.52 20.05 8.09
CA GLY A 151 9.18 20.26 9.49
C GLY A 151 9.22 18.97 10.33
N LEU A 152 9.34 17.79 9.70
CA LEU A 152 9.44 16.49 10.37
C LEU A 152 8.32 16.27 11.41
N HIS A 153 7.07 16.51 11.00
CA HIS A 153 5.90 16.50 11.89
C HIS A 153 5.49 15.08 12.36
N VAL A 154 5.86 14.02 11.62
CA VAL A 154 5.68 12.66 12.11
C VAL A 154 6.59 12.43 13.32
N ARG A 155 6.03 11.85 14.38
CA ARG A 155 6.73 11.50 15.63
C ARG A 155 6.60 10.00 15.89
N PRO A 156 7.49 9.39 16.71
CA PRO A 156 7.39 7.98 17.06
C PRO A 156 6.04 7.59 17.66
N GLU A 157 5.40 8.52 18.40
CA GLU A 157 4.08 8.31 19.01
C GLU A 157 2.99 8.08 17.96
N HIS A 158 3.03 8.77 16.81
CA HIS A 158 2.08 8.56 15.72
C HIS A 158 2.27 7.18 15.06
N CYS A 159 3.50 6.68 15.03
CA CYS A 159 3.81 5.33 14.56
C CYS A 159 3.24 4.26 15.50
N VAL A 160 3.46 4.45 16.80
CA VAL A 160 2.90 3.57 17.85
C VAL A 160 1.37 3.61 17.83
N GLU A 161 0.75 4.77 17.62
CA GLU A 161 -0.68 4.92 17.47
C GLU A 161 -1.21 4.12 16.26
N ALA A 162 -0.60 4.27 15.09
CA ALA A 162 -1.00 3.51 13.90
C ALA A 162 -0.92 1.99 14.12
N ILE A 163 0.10 1.51 14.85
CA ILE A 163 0.22 0.10 15.21
C ILE A 163 -0.89 -0.33 16.18
N ARG A 164 -1.15 0.46 17.23
CA ARG A 164 -2.15 0.12 18.26
C ARG A 164 -3.59 0.18 17.76
N THR A 165 -3.88 1.05 16.82
CA THR A 165 -5.22 1.21 16.22
C THR A 165 -5.50 0.24 15.09
N ALA A 166 -4.54 -0.60 14.72
CA ALA A 166 -4.68 -1.55 13.62
C ALA A 166 -5.74 -2.62 13.92
N THR A 167 -6.69 -2.77 13.00
CA THR A 167 -7.82 -3.69 13.11
C THR A 167 -7.94 -4.57 11.86
N PRO A 168 -8.52 -5.78 11.98
CA PRO A 168 -8.99 -6.55 10.83
C PRO A 168 -10.27 -5.93 10.26
N GLY A 169 -10.72 -6.41 9.11
CA GLY A 169 -11.97 -5.99 8.47
C GLY A 169 -11.77 -4.83 7.50
N PRO A 170 -12.79 -3.99 7.27
CA PRO A 170 -12.70 -2.90 6.30
C PRO A 170 -11.56 -1.93 6.60
N VAL A 171 -10.80 -1.57 5.56
CA VAL A 171 -9.69 -0.62 5.66
C VAL A 171 -10.14 0.76 5.18
N GLU A 172 -9.88 1.81 5.95
CA GLU A 172 -10.07 3.18 5.48
C GLU A 172 -9.08 3.50 4.34
N GLN A 173 -9.57 4.19 3.31
CA GLN A 173 -8.84 4.44 2.08
C GLN A 173 -8.87 5.92 1.68
N GLY A 174 -8.01 6.30 0.73
CA GLY A 174 -7.91 7.66 0.22
C GLY A 174 -6.94 8.52 1.02
N SER A 175 -7.39 9.71 1.46
CA SER A 175 -6.56 10.74 2.09
C SER A 175 -6.36 10.49 3.58
N ILE A 176 -5.80 9.34 3.95
CA ILE A 176 -5.64 8.90 5.34
C ILE A 176 -4.24 8.34 5.62
N GLY A 177 -3.77 8.42 6.85
CA GLY A 177 -2.49 7.90 7.29
C GLY A 177 -1.33 8.37 6.42
N GLY A 178 -0.44 7.46 6.02
CA GLY A 178 0.64 7.76 5.08
C GLY A 178 0.16 8.27 3.71
N GLY A 179 -1.10 8.01 3.33
CA GLY A 179 -1.71 8.48 2.08
C GLY A 179 -2.25 9.92 2.11
N THR A 180 -2.18 10.61 3.26
CA THR A 180 -2.85 11.90 3.49
C THR A 180 -2.58 12.94 2.41
N ALA A 181 -1.33 13.19 2.01
CA ALA A 181 -1.01 14.22 1.02
C ALA A 181 -0.49 13.67 -0.31
N MET A 182 -0.73 12.40 -0.60
CA MET A 182 -0.24 11.75 -1.82
C MET A 182 -1.02 12.19 -3.06
N SER A 183 -0.34 12.17 -4.20
CA SER A 183 -0.89 12.56 -5.51
C SER A 183 -0.59 11.49 -6.53
N ALA A 184 -1.60 10.96 -7.21
CA ALA A 184 -1.39 9.94 -8.23
C ALA A 184 -2.09 10.29 -9.54
N LEU A 185 -1.38 10.11 -10.66
CA LEU A 185 -1.92 10.26 -12.01
C LEU A 185 -2.62 11.61 -12.26
N GLY A 186 -2.11 12.68 -11.62
CA GLY A 186 -2.64 14.04 -11.71
C GLY A 186 -3.75 14.37 -10.71
N TRP A 187 -4.23 13.42 -9.93
CA TRP A 187 -5.30 13.55 -8.94
C TRP A 187 -4.80 13.36 -7.51
N LYS A 188 -5.66 13.58 -6.53
CA LYS A 188 -5.38 13.18 -5.15
C LYS A 188 -5.27 11.67 -5.08
N GLY A 189 -4.10 11.18 -4.68
CA GLY A 189 -3.79 9.78 -4.42
C GLY A 189 -4.05 9.41 -2.95
N GLY A 190 -3.39 8.36 -2.45
CA GLY A 190 -3.53 7.97 -1.05
C GLY A 190 -3.40 6.48 -0.81
N ILE A 191 -4.06 6.01 0.24
CA ILE A 191 -4.16 4.58 0.56
C ILE A 191 -5.27 3.95 -0.28
N GLY A 192 -4.98 2.79 -0.86
CA GLY A 192 -5.99 1.96 -1.51
C GLY A 192 -5.73 0.48 -1.23
N THR A 193 -6.77 -0.33 -1.29
CA THR A 193 -6.66 -1.76 -1.01
C THR A 193 -7.61 -2.56 -1.87
N SER A 194 -7.28 -3.84 -2.07
CA SER A 194 -8.11 -4.82 -2.79
C SER A 194 -7.65 -6.23 -2.43
N SER A 195 -8.46 -7.23 -2.72
CA SER A 195 -8.10 -8.64 -2.56
C SER A 195 -8.57 -9.49 -3.72
N ARG A 196 -7.99 -10.67 -3.85
CA ARG A 196 -8.45 -11.74 -4.75
C ARG A 196 -8.48 -13.06 -4.01
N VAL A 197 -9.59 -13.77 -4.16
CA VAL A 197 -9.72 -15.15 -3.70
C VAL A 197 -9.35 -16.07 -4.85
N VAL A 198 -8.46 -16.99 -4.58
CA VAL A 198 -7.94 -17.96 -5.55
C VAL A 198 -8.27 -19.38 -5.14
N GLN A 199 -8.44 -20.27 -6.10
CA GLN A 199 -8.67 -21.68 -5.89
C GLN A 199 -7.41 -22.45 -6.29
N ILE A 200 -6.86 -23.25 -5.37
CA ILE A 200 -5.77 -24.19 -5.64
C ILE A 200 -6.16 -25.54 -5.10
N ALA A 201 -6.19 -26.55 -5.96
CA ALA A 201 -6.76 -27.86 -5.67
C ALA A 201 -8.20 -27.73 -5.10
N THR A 202 -8.45 -28.24 -3.92
CA THR A 202 -9.77 -28.21 -3.27
C THR A 202 -9.93 -27.06 -2.27
N GLU A 203 -8.92 -26.23 -2.10
CA GLU A 203 -8.91 -25.16 -1.09
C GLU A 203 -8.84 -23.77 -1.72
N THR A 204 -9.30 -22.79 -0.98
CA THR A 204 -9.21 -21.38 -1.35
C THR A 204 -8.13 -20.67 -0.54
N ALA A 205 -7.50 -19.69 -1.16
CA ALA A 205 -6.59 -18.78 -0.50
C ALA A 205 -6.83 -17.34 -0.97
N THR A 206 -6.24 -16.38 -0.29
CA THR A 206 -6.43 -14.95 -0.57
C THR A 206 -5.08 -14.29 -0.87
N VAL A 207 -5.09 -13.41 -1.85
CA VAL A 207 -4.02 -12.42 -2.11
C VAL A 207 -4.61 -11.05 -1.88
N GLY A 208 -4.16 -10.36 -0.83
CA GLY A 208 -4.59 -9.01 -0.48
C GLY A 208 -3.49 -7.98 -0.76
N VAL A 209 -3.86 -6.81 -1.23
CA VAL A 209 -2.94 -5.71 -1.58
C VAL A 209 -3.37 -4.42 -0.89
N LEU A 210 -2.40 -3.67 -0.37
CA LEU A 210 -2.53 -2.27 0.05
C LEU A 210 -1.47 -1.43 -0.65
N VAL A 211 -1.87 -0.28 -1.18
CA VAL A 211 -0.95 0.66 -1.82
C VAL A 211 -0.94 2.02 -1.12
N GLN A 212 0.22 2.68 -1.11
CA GLN A 212 0.35 4.12 -0.90
C GLN A 212 0.72 4.74 -2.25
N ALA A 213 -0.28 5.29 -2.95
CA ALA A 213 -0.16 5.72 -4.34
C ALA A 213 0.20 7.20 -4.46
N ASN A 214 1.40 7.49 -5.03
CA ASN A 214 1.94 8.83 -5.23
C ASN A 214 2.80 8.89 -6.49
N PHE A 215 2.24 8.69 -7.67
CA PHE A 215 3.03 8.57 -8.90
C PHE A 215 2.39 9.26 -10.10
N GLY A 216 3.23 9.61 -11.09
CA GLY A 216 2.80 10.27 -12.33
C GLY A 216 2.42 9.29 -13.43
N GLY A 217 1.79 9.83 -14.47
CA GLY A 217 1.34 9.08 -15.63
C GLY A 217 0.06 9.64 -16.21
N THR A 218 -0.63 8.82 -17.01
CA THR A 218 -1.95 9.16 -17.56
C THR A 218 -2.93 8.10 -17.09
N LEU A 219 -3.88 8.48 -16.23
CA LEU A 219 -4.86 7.55 -15.69
C LEU A 219 -5.51 6.74 -16.80
N THR A 220 -5.50 5.43 -16.61
CA THR A 220 -6.18 4.44 -17.44
C THR A 220 -7.06 3.60 -16.53
N VAL A 221 -8.33 3.44 -16.88
CA VAL A 221 -9.32 2.66 -16.12
C VAL A 221 -9.92 1.65 -17.08
N SER A 222 -9.83 0.36 -16.76
CA SER A 222 -10.33 -0.73 -17.62
C SER A 222 -9.88 -0.58 -19.08
N GLY A 223 -8.62 -0.22 -19.32
CA GLY A 223 -8.04 -0.01 -20.65
C GLY A 223 -8.39 1.32 -21.32
N VAL A 224 -9.27 2.13 -20.77
CA VAL A 224 -9.66 3.45 -21.32
C VAL A 224 -8.80 4.56 -20.73
N ARG A 225 -8.11 5.31 -21.58
CA ARG A 225 -7.30 6.47 -21.16
C ARG A 225 -8.19 7.65 -20.77
N MET A 226 -7.87 8.26 -19.62
CA MET A 226 -8.56 9.41 -19.04
C MET A 226 -7.76 10.72 -19.16
N GLY A 227 -6.88 10.82 -20.18
CA GLY A 227 -5.97 11.95 -20.31
C GLY A 227 -6.65 13.29 -20.49
N ASP A 228 -7.82 13.33 -21.12
CA ASP A 228 -8.67 14.49 -21.30
C ASP A 228 -9.38 14.97 -20.00
N LEU A 229 -9.36 14.16 -18.96
CA LEU A 229 -9.91 14.49 -17.65
C LEU A 229 -8.85 15.05 -16.71
N GLN A 230 -7.55 14.88 -17.02
CA GLN A 230 -6.49 15.35 -16.14
C GLN A 230 -6.63 16.87 -15.86
N PRO A 231 -6.39 17.32 -14.63
CA PRO A 231 -6.29 18.72 -14.33
C PRO A 231 -5.18 19.36 -15.17
N GLU A 232 -5.28 20.67 -15.43
CA GLU A 232 -4.19 21.44 -16.08
C GLU A 232 -2.84 21.06 -15.48
N PRO A 233 -1.77 20.99 -16.30
CA PRO A 233 -0.51 20.44 -15.87
C PRO A 233 0.04 21.23 -14.69
N HIS A 234 -0.06 20.62 -13.51
CA HIS A 234 0.81 20.99 -12.41
C HIS A 234 2.19 20.40 -12.75
N GLU A 235 3.22 21.24 -12.71
CA GLU A 235 4.58 20.75 -12.88
C GLU A 235 4.81 19.58 -11.89
N GLU A 236 4.91 18.38 -12.43
CA GLU A 236 5.29 17.16 -11.70
C GLU A 236 6.77 17.25 -11.27
N LYS A 237 7.13 18.28 -10.51
CA LYS A 237 8.51 18.50 -10.04
C LYS A 237 8.87 17.73 -8.79
N LEU A 238 7.92 17.01 -8.18
CA LEU A 238 8.13 16.33 -6.91
C LEU A 238 7.91 14.83 -7.05
N GLY A 239 8.92 14.07 -6.65
CA GLY A 239 9.13 12.64 -6.80
C GLY A 239 7.86 11.79 -6.84
N ALA A 240 7.74 11.04 -7.91
CA ALA A 240 6.73 10.01 -8.02
C ALA A 240 7.18 8.76 -7.27
N SER A 241 6.29 8.08 -6.54
CA SER A 241 6.61 6.88 -5.77
C SER A 241 5.35 6.05 -5.55
N ILE A 242 5.52 4.76 -5.33
CA ILE A 242 4.44 3.90 -4.84
C ILE A 242 5.02 2.83 -3.91
N MET A 243 4.35 2.63 -2.79
CA MET A 243 4.52 1.42 -1.99
C MET A 243 3.37 0.47 -2.28
N ILE A 244 3.71 -0.78 -2.56
CA ILE A 244 2.74 -1.87 -2.76
C ILE A 244 3.06 -2.93 -1.71
N ILE A 245 2.17 -3.11 -0.75
CA ILE A 245 2.28 -4.15 0.26
C ILE A 245 1.26 -5.23 -0.08
N TYR A 246 1.68 -6.48 -0.11
CA TYR A 246 0.74 -7.59 -0.27
C TYR A 246 0.92 -8.66 0.80
N ALA A 247 -0.16 -9.31 1.11
CA ALA A 247 -0.21 -10.47 1.99
C ALA A 247 -0.92 -11.62 1.29
N THR A 248 -0.59 -12.84 1.69
CA THR A 248 -1.30 -14.05 1.22
C THR A 248 -1.26 -15.15 2.26
N ASP A 249 -2.29 -15.96 2.32
CA ASP A 249 -2.31 -17.22 3.05
C ASP A 249 -1.94 -18.43 2.16
N LEU A 250 -1.45 -18.17 0.94
CA LEU A 250 -0.74 -19.18 0.15
C LEU A 250 0.60 -19.50 0.84
N PRO A 251 0.97 -20.78 1.03
CA PRO A 251 2.20 -21.17 1.69
C PRO A 251 3.43 -21.06 0.79
N LEU A 252 3.69 -19.84 0.32
CA LEU A 252 4.76 -19.50 -0.62
C LEU A 252 6.09 -19.28 0.11
N PRO A 253 7.20 -19.88 -0.35
CA PRO A 253 8.54 -19.52 0.10
C PRO A 253 8.93 -18.12 -0.40
N GLY A 254 9.95 -17.51 0.23
CA GLY A 254 10.39 -16.17 -0.10
C GLY A 254 10.75 -15.94 -1.57
N SER A 255 11.41 -16.92 -2.20
CA SER A 255 11.73 -16.85 -3.64
C SER A 255 10.50 -16.78 -4.54
N ASP A 256 9.40 -17.41 -4.16
CA ASP A 256 8.15 -17.31 -4.91
C ASP A 256 7.39 -16.03 -4.56
N LEU A 257 7.49 -15.55 -3.31
CA LEU A 257 7.00 -14.22 -2.95
C LEU A 257 7.69 -13.13 -3.78
N ASP A 258 9.00 -13.19 -4.03
CA ASP A 258 9.70 -12.25 -4.92
C ASP A 258 9.16 -12.30 -6.36
N ARG A 259 8.84 -13.49 -6.85
CA ARG A 259 8.23 -13.67 -8.18
C ARG A 259 6.82 -13.09 -8.24
N VAL A 260 6.02 -13.27 -7.20
CA VAL A 260 4.69 -12.64 -7.08
C VAL A 260 4.83 -11.13 -6.99
N ALA A 261 5.73 -10.61 -6.14
CA ALA A 261 6.00 -9.17 -6.01
C ALA A 261 6.28 -8.51 -7.36
N LYS A 262 7.10 -9.14 -8.19
CA LYS A 262 7.42 -8.66 -9.54
C LYS A 262 6.18 -8.47 -10.42
N ARG A 263 5.12 -9.28 -10.25
CA ARG A 263 3.89 -9.20 -11.07
C ARG A 263 2.96 -8.05 -10.67
N ALA A 264 3.13 -7.48 -9.49
CA ALA A 264 2.44 -6.24 -9.12
C ALA A 264 2.71 -5.10 -10.11
N THR A 265 3.86 -5.13 -10.78
CA THR A 265 4.23 -4.17 -11.84
C THR A 265 3.21 -4.14 -12.98
N PHE A 266 2.59 -5.27 -13.33
CA PHE A 266 1.56 -5.31 -14.37
C PHE A 266 0.29 -4.57 -13.96
N GLY A 267 -0.14 -4.70 -12.70
CA GLY A 267 -1.27 -3.94 -12.16
C GLY A 267 -0.96 -2.43 -12.17
N LEU A 268 0.22 -2.04 -11.70
CA LEU A 268 0.69 -0.66 -11.74
C LEU A 268 0.70 -0.10 -13.17
N ALA A 269 1.24 -0.83 -14.14
CA ALA A 269 1.32 -0.39 -15.53
C ALA A 269 -0.07 -0.20 -16.17
N ARG A 270 -1.05 -1.06 -15.85
CA ARG A 270 -2.42 -0.99 -16.37
C ARG A 270 -3.13 0.29 -15.95
N THR A 271 -2.80 0.88 -14.81
CA THR A 271 -3.36 2.18 -14.37
C THR A 271 -2.78 3.38 -15.10
N GLY A 272 -1.74 3.20 -15.94
CA GLY A 272 -1.13 4.24 -16.75
C GLY A 272 0.12 4.87 -16.14
N SER A 273 0.75 4.20 -15.17
CA SER A 273 2.07 4.56 -14.65
C SER A 273 3.13 4.47 -15.75
N ARG A 274 4.10 5.38 -15.70
CA ARG A 274 5.25 5.39 -16.64
C ARG A 274 6.53 4.82 -16.03
N GLY A 275 6.55 4.50 -14.72
CA GLY A 275 7.78 4.08 -14.03
C GLY A 275 8.89 5.13 -14.15
N GLY A 276 8.58 6.40 -13.83
CA GLY A 276 9.49 7.54 -14.08
C GLY A 276 10.81 7.44 -13.32
N HIS A 277 11.87 8.06 -13.86
CA HIS A 277 13.24 8.03 -13.34
C HIS A 277 13.34 8.39 -11.84
N GLY A 278 12.63 9.39 -11.38
CA GLY A 278 12.62 9.83 -9.97
C GLY A 278 11.64 9.10 -9.06
N SER A 279 11.06 7.96 -9.50
CA SER A 279 10.09 7.20 -8.73
C SER A 279 10.77 6.23 -7.76
N GLY A 280 10.37 6.25 -6.49
CA GLY A 280 10.62 5.15 -5.55
C GLY A 280 9.43 4.17 -5.60
N ALA A 281 9.58 3.05 -6.30
CA ALA A 281 8.52 2.09 -6.50
C ALA A 281 8.94 0.71 -5.98
N TYR A 282 8.33 0.28 -4.87
CA TYR A 282 8.70 -0.92 -4.14
C TYR A 282 7.50 -1.80 -3.86
N VAL A 283 7.72 -3.11 -3.94
CA VAL A 283 6.74 -4.13 -3.57
C VAL A 283 7.31 -4.93 -2.41
N ILE A 284 6.55 -5.09 -1.34
CA ILE A 284 6.89 -5.92 -0.18
C ILE A 284 5.73 -6.89 0.05
N GLY A 285 6.02 -8.16 0.20
CA GLY A 285 5.00 -9.17 0.41
C GLY A 285 5.33 -10.16 1.49
N PHE A 286 4.29 -10.82 2.02
CA PHE A 286 4.48 -11.87 3.00
C PHE A 286 3.42 -12.98 2.90
N SER A 287 3.84 -14.19 3.27
CA SER A 287 2.96 -15.33 3.46
C SER A 287 2.68 -15.53 4.95
N THR A 288 1.40 -15.65 5.30
CA THR A 288 0.97 -15.84 6.69
C THR A 288 1.04 -17.29 7.13
N THR A 289 1.20 -18.25 6.20
CA THR A 289 1.07 -19.70 6.45
C THR A 289 2.32 -20.50 6.15
N PHE A 290 3.32 -19.92 5.45
CA PHE A 290 4.50 -20.70 5.06
C PHE A 290 5.30 -21.20 6.26
N ARG A 291 5.57 -20.35 7.26
CA ARG A 291 6.43 -20.68 8.41
C ARG A 291 5.74 -21.54 9.47
N ASN A 292 4.43 -21.44 9.62
CA ASN A 292 3.65 -22.22 10.58
C ASN A 292 3.17 -23.57 10.05
N GLY A 293 3.39 -23.84 8.74
CA GLY A 293 3.04 -25.12 8.12
C GLY A 293 1.55 -25.31 7.82
N GLU A 294 0.76 -24.25 7.84
CA GLU A 294 -0.65 -24.27 7.46
C GLU A 294 -0.82 -24.48 5.95
N ASN A 295 -2.05 -24.80 5.53
CA ASN A 295 -2.44 -25.06 4.14
C ASN A 295 -1.59 -26.15 3.44
N PRO A 296 -1.45 -27.35 4.05
CA PRO A 296 -0.61 -28.41 3.52
C PRO A 296 -1.09 -28.92 2.15
N THR A 297 -2.40 -28.92 1.89
CA THR A 297 -3.00 -29.34 0.60
C THR A 297 -2.55 -28.42 -0.52
N ILE A 298 -2.62 -27.11 -0.30
CA ILE A 298 -2.15 -26.11 -1.29
C ILE A 298 -0.65 -26.26 -1.50
N ARG A 299 0.13 -26.40 -0.42
CA ARG A 299 1.59 -26.60 -0.50
C ARG A 299 1.95 -27.82 -1.35
N GLN A 300 1.30 -28.95 -1.10
CA GLN A 300 1.52 -30.17 -1.86
C GLN A 300 1.17 -29.97 -3.35
N ALA A 301 0.00 -29.40 -3.65
CA ALA A 301 -0.41 -29.15 -5.02
C ALA A 301 0.59 -28.27 -5.78
N MET A 302 1.08 -27.19 -5.16
CA MET A 302 2.07 -26.30 -5.78
C MET A 302 3.45 -26.94 -5.94
N GLN A 303 3.81 -27.92 -5.12
CA GLN A 303 5.03 -28.72 -5.30
C GLN A 303 4.92 -29.74 -6.43
N GLU A 304 3.73 -30.30 -6.64
CA GLU A 304 3.44 -31.28 -7.71
C GLU A 304 3.27 -30.61 -9.06
N ASP A 305 2.76 -29.37 -9.09
CA ASP A 305 2.57 -28.57 -10.31
C ASP A 305 3.06 -27.13 -10.10
N GLU A 306 4.29 -26.86 -10.54
CA GLU A 306 4.91 -25.53 -10.44
C GLU A 306 4.16 -24.45 -11.24
N SER A 307 3.32 -24.82 -12.23
CA SER A 307 2.54 -23.86 -13.01
C SER A 307 1.44 -23.17 -12.20
N LEU A 308 1.04 -23.74 -11.07
CA LEU A 308 0.05 -23.14 -10.15
C LEU A 308 0.50 -21.79 -9.58
N ILE A 309 1.78 -21.43 -9.69
CA ILE A 309 2.28 -20.08 -9.36
C ILE A 309 1.68 -18.99 -10.25
N ASP A 310 1.15 -19.32 -11.43
CA ASP A 310 0.47 -18.35 -12.29
C ASP A 310 -0.82 -17.81 -11.65
N VAL A 311 -1.42 -18.56 -10.73
CA VAL A 311 -2.63 -18.16 -10.00
C VAL A 311 -2.37 -16.91 -9.12
N PRO A 312 -1.41 -16.90 -8.18
CA PRO A 312 -1.07 -15.69 -7.45
C PRO A 312 -0.45 -14.59 -8.35
N PHE A 313 0.16 -14.91 -9.50
CA PHE A 313 0.62 -13.91 -10.46
C PHE A 313 -0.54 -13.11 -11.06
N GLN A 314 -1.63 -13.77 -11.44
CA GLN A 314 -2.84 -13.09 -11.88
C GLN A 314 -3.45 -12.28 -10.73
N ALA A 315 -3.61 -12.90 -9.57
CA ALA A 315 -4.24 -12.28 -8.40
C ALA A 315 -3.56 -10.96 -7.99
N ILE A 316 -2.23 -10.95 -7.87
CA ILE A 316 -1.49 -9.74 -7.48
C ILE A 316 -1.61 -8.62 -8.52
N ALA A 317 -1.61 -8.95 -9.81
CA ALA A 317 -1.75 -7.96 -10.87
C ALA A 317 -3.14 -7.30 -10.84
N GLU A 318 -4.21 -8.08 -10.71
CA GLU A 318 -5.58 -7.58 -10.61
C GLU A 318 -5.81 -6.78 -9.31
N ALA A 319 -5.37 -7.32 -8.17
CA ALA A 319 -5.53 -6.64 -6.87
C ALA A 319 -4.74 -5.33 -6.82
N THR A 320 -3.53 -5.27 -7.40
CA THR A 320 -2.73 -4.05 -7.45
C THR A 320 -3.42 -2.97 -8.30
N GLU A 321 -3.95 -3.33 -9.48
CA GLU A 321 -4.68 -2.40 -10.34
C GLU A 321 -5.89 -1.82 -9.59
N GLU A 322 -6.71 -2.67 -8.98
CA GLU A 322 -7.92 -2.22 -8.26
C GLU A 322 -7.56 -1.41 -7.00
N ALA A 323 -6.54 -1.79 -6.23
CA ALA A 323 -6.08 -1.03 -5.07
C ALA A 323 -5.63 0.39 -5.45
N ILE A 324 -4.92 0.57 -6.57
CA ILE A 324 -4.54 1.89 -7.06
C ILE A 324 -5.76 2.71 -7.46
N LEU A 325 -6.71 2.12 -8.16
CA LEU A 325 -7.97 2.80 -8.51
C LEU A 325 -8.74 3.20 -7.25
N ASN A 326 -8.84 2.30 -6.27
CA ASN A 326 -9.50 2.60 -4.99
C ASN A 326 -8.82 3.75 -4.24
N ALA A 327 -7.49 3.86 -4.27
CA ALA A 327 -6.77 5.00 -3.70
C ALA A 327 -7.22 6.34 -4.30
N LEU A 328 -7.48 6.39 -5.61
CA LEU A 328 -7.97 7.58 -6.31
C LEU A 328 -9.47 7.82 -6.08
N PHE A 329 -10.27 6.77 -6.15
CA PHE A 329 -11.72 6.84 -6.01
C PHE A 329 -12.15 7.25 -4.60
N LYS A 330 -11.43 6.81 -3.57
CA LYS A 330 -11.70 7.13 -2.15
C LYS A 330 -11.05 8.43 -1.68
N ALA A 331 -10.06 8.96 -2.42
CA ALA A 331 -9.37 10.19 -2.03
C ALA A 331 -10.27 11.43 -2.15
N THR A 332 -10.21 12.31 -1.17
CA THR A 332 -10.92 13.59 -1.13
C THR A 332 -9.98 14.73 -1.49
N ARG A 333 -10.53 15.84 -2.01
CA ARG A 333 -9.78 17.08 -2.28
C ARG A 333 -9.01 17.51 -1.04
N LEU A 334 -7.72 17.89 -1.22
CA LEU A 334 -6.90 18.37 -0.13
C LEU A 334 -6.17 19.68 -0.52
N VAL A 335 -6.19 20.63 0.40
CA VAL A 335 -5.43 21.89 0.31
C VAL A 335 -4.21 21.80 1.22
N GLY A 336 -3.03 22.03 0.66
CA GLY A 336 -1.76 22.13 1.35
C GLY A 336 -1.31 23.58 1.54
N TYR A 337 -0.01 23.75 1.76
CA TYR A 337 0.61 25.07 1.93
C TYR A 337 0.47 25.93 0.65
N ASN A 338 0.51 27.26 0.82
CA ASN A 338 0.45 28.27 -0.27
C ASN A 338 -0.79 28.13 -1.17
N GLY A 339 -1.85 27.48 -0.69
CA GLY A 339 -3.04 27.19 -1.50
C GLY A 339 -2.84 26.11 -2.56
N ASN A 340 -1.75 25.32 -2.51
CA ASN A 340 -1.58 24.16 -3.36
C ASN A 340 -2.73 23.18 -3.16
N VAL A 341 -3.32 22.71 -4.23
CA VAL A 341 -4.48 21.82 -4.18
C VAL A 341 -4.19 20.52 -4.95
N ARG A 342 -4.70 19.44 -4.43
CA ARG A 342 -4.93 18.23 -5.23
C ARG A 342 -6.41 17.93 -5.26
N GLU A 343 -6.96 17.97 -6.46
CA GLU A 343 -8.38 17.69 -6.69
C GLU A 343 -8.67 16.19 -6.58
N ALA A 344 -9.86 15.88 -6.08
CA ALA A 344 -10.36 14.51 -6.08
C ALA A 344 -10.72 14.07 -7.52
N LEU A 345 -10.53 12.78 -7.80
CA LEU A 345 -10.95 12.21 -9.09
C LEU A 345 -12.44 12.49 -9.35
N PRO A 346 -12.82 13.07 -10.51
CA PRO A 346 -14.22 13.34 -10.85
C PRO A 346 -14.93 12.06 -11.33
N ILE A 347 -15.39 11.24 -10.39
CA ILE A 347 -15.93 9.88 -10.64
C ILE A 347 -16.98 9.88 -11.74
N ASN A 348 -17.93 10.82 -11.72
CA ASN A 348 -18.98 10.86 -12.74
C ASN A 348 -18.42 11.03 -14.16
N ARG A 349 -17.38 11.87 -14.34
CA ARG A 349 -16.73 12.05 -15.64
C ARG A 349 -15.98 10.78 -16.09
N VAL A 350 -15.40 10.04 -15.14
CA VAL A 350 -14.77 8.74 -15.42
C VAL A 350 -15.84 7.74 -15.90
N LEU A 351 -16.96 7.66 -15.19
CA LEU A 351 -18.08 6.77 -15.57
C LEU A 351 -18.65 7.12 -16.95
N ASP A 352 -18.87 8.41 -17.21
CA ASP A 352 -19.34 8.87 -18.54
C ASP A 352 -18.36 8.46 -19.65
N ARG A 353 -17.05 8.57 -19.38
CA ARG A 353 -16.01 8.18 -20.34
C ARG A 353 -16.00 6.68 -20.60
N LEU A 354 -16.18 5.86 -19.55
CA LEU A 354 -16.28 4.40 -19.67
C LEU A 354 -17.55 3.97 -20.43
N LYS A 355 -18.68 4.64 -20.21
CA LYS A 355 -19.92 4.43 -20.98
C LYS A 355 -19.73 4.78 -22.46
N GLN A 356 -19.13 5.92 -22.77
CA GLN A 356 -18.81 6.32 -24.14
C GLN A 356 -17.88 5.33 -24.85
N ALA A 357 -16.98 4.68 -24.10
CA ALA A 357 -16.09 3.66 -24.62
C ALA A 357 -16.73 2.26 -24.70
N GLY A 358 -17.99 2.11 -24.26
CA GLY A 358 -18.71 0.83 -24.25
C GLY A 358 -18.23 -0.17 -23.19
N VAL A 359 -17.46 0.28 -22.19
CA VAL A 359 -16.95 -0.56 -21.09
C VAL A 359 -17.97 -0.70 -19.97
N LEU A 360 -18.74 0.36 -19.70
CA LEU A 360 -19.89 0.34 -18.79
C LEU A 360 -21.21 0.49 -19.55
N LYS A 361 -22.27 -0.07 -19.00
CA LYS A 361 -23.65 0.06 -19.53
C LYS A 361 -24.32 1.33 -19.05
#